data_8f752203a23b3f4e7bc5c6584abbd54c
#
_entry.id   8f752203a23b3f4e7bc5c6584abbd54c
#
_cell.length_a   1.000
_cell.length_b   1.000
_cell.length_c   1.000
_cell.angle_alpha   90.00
_cell.angle_beta   90.00
_cell.angle_gamma   90.00
#
_symmetry.space_group_name_H-M   'P 1'
#
loop_
_entity.id
_entity.type
_entity.pdbx_description
1 polymer ?
#
loop_
_entity_poly.entity_id
_entity_poly.type
_entity_poly.pdbx_seq_one_letter_code
_entity_poly.pdbx_strand_id
1 'polypeptide(L)'
;MWRQVEMLAPLTGKNPVPEDKKEEFRFEQDKFRAGYFTRLPSQPVSAPRVRECPVHMEAVVRKVHKLEGDPRLQKLGGGSAVEVETVRVHVRSDFVLKDNYIDSGKWQPLVYNLRHYFGLDEELGSTFRAEV
;
A
#
# COMPACT_ATOMS: atom_id res chain seq x y z
N MET A 1 -3.17 -11.34 -7.03
CA MET A 1 -2.87 -10.47 -5.87
C MET A 1 -4.08 -9.72 -5.31
N TRP A 2 -4.97 -9.10 -6.10
CA TRP A 2 -6.08 -8.31 -5.53
C TRP A 2 -6.96 -9.09 -4.54
N ARG A 3 -7.27 -10.37 -4.81
CA ARG A 3 -8.03 -11.23 -3.89
C ARG A 3 -7.35 -11.40 -2.53
N GLN A 4 -6.03 -11.46 -2.48
CA GLN A 4 -5.27 -11.53 -1.23
C GLN A 4 -5.37 -10.22 -0.45
N VAL A 5 -5.37 -9.08 -1.13
CA VAL A 5 -5.57 -7.77 -0.51
C VAL A 5 -6.99 -7.66 0.07
N GLU A 6 -8.00 -8.13 -0.67
CA GLU A 6 -9.39 -8.18 -0.21
C GLU A 6 -9.55 -9.01 1.08
N MET A 7 -8.85 -10.14 1.19
CA MET A 7 -8.84 -10.95 2.41
C MET A 7 -8.28 -10.21 3.64
N LEU A 8 -7.41 -9.22 3.43
CA LEU A 8 -6.84 -8.42 4.51
C LEU A 8 -7.73 -7.24 4.92
N ALA A 9 -8.70 -6.84 4.09
CA ALA A 9 -9.54 -5.67 4.33
C ALA A 9 -10.27 -5.69 5.70
N PRO A 10 -10.86 -6.83 6.16
CA PRO A 10 -11.50 -6.90 7.46
C PRO A 10 -10.54 -7.15 8.64
N LEU A 11 -9.22 -7.06 8.43
CA LEU A 11 -8.24 -7.38 9.46
C LEU A 11 -7.64 -6.12 10.08
N THR A 12 -7.64 -6.05 11.40
CA THR A 12 -6.97 -5.01 12.18
C THR A 12 -5.83 -5.58 13.02
N GLY A 13 -4.76 -4.78 13.21
CA GLY A 13 -3.69 -5.10 14.18
C GLY A 13 -3.98 -4.56 15.58
N LYS A 14 -5.10 -3.88 15.79
CA LYS A 14 -5.47 -3.34 17.10
C LYS A 14 -6.19 -4.38 17.94
N ASN A 15 -5.67 -4.64 19.13
CA ASN A 15 -6.25 -5.57 20.10
C ASN A 15 -6.38 -4.87 21.48
N PRO A 16 -7.57 -4.79 22.08
CA PRO A 16 -8.84 -5.27 21.54
C PRO A 16 -9.31 -4.45 20.33
N VAL A 17 -10.12 -5.09 19.48
CA VAL A 17 -10.81 -4.38 18.39
C VAL A 17 -11.74 -3.34 19.01
N PRO A 18 -11.72 -2.07 18.55
CA PRO A 18 -12.63 -1.04 19.06
C PRO A 18 -14.10 -1.46 18.91
N GLU A 19 -14.94 -1.08 19.89
CA GLU A 19 -16.34 -1.52 19.98
C GLU A 19 -17.13 -1.17 18.71
N ASP A 20 -16.93 0.05 18.21
CA ASP A 20 -17.56 0.59 16.99
C ASP A 20 -17.13 -0.12 15.69
N LYS A 21 -16.14 -1.04 15.77
CA LYS A 21 -15.56 -1.76 14.62
C LYS A 21 -15.67 -3.28 14.73
N LYS A 22 -16.18 -3.81 15.83
CA LYS A 22 -16.21 -5.25 16.09
C LYS A 22 -17.02 -6.06 15.09
N GLU A 23 -18.07 -5.48 14.51
CA GLU A 23 -18.90 -6.15 13.52
C GLU A 23 -18.22 -6.27 12.16
N GLU A 24 -17.34 -5.32 11.80
CA GLU A 24 -16.67 -5.26 10.50
C GLU A 24 -15.24 -5.79 10.53
N PHE A 25 -14.56 -5.68 11.68
CA PHE A 25 -13.14 -5.99 11.80
C PHE A 25 -12.85 -7.08 12.82
N ARG A 26 -11.85 -7.88 12.52
CA ARG A 26 -11.27 -8.88 13.42
C ARG A 26 -9.79 -8.65 13.61
N PHE A 27 -9.29 -8.95 14.82
CA PHE A 27 -7.87 -8.88 15.10
C PHE A 27 -7.11 -9.99 14.37
N GLU A 28 -6.03 -9.62 13.72
CA GLU A 28 -5.03 -10.56 13.15
C GLU A 28 -3.64 -9.94 13.27
N GLN A 29 -2.78 -10.63 13.99
CA GLN A 29 -1.40 -10.21 14.20
C GLN A 29 -0.53 -10.52 12.97
N ASP A 30 -0.70 -11.70 12.38
CA ASP A 30 0.09 -12.15 11.23
C ASP A 30 -0.67 -12.01 9.92
N LYS A 31 -0.73 -10.78 9.43
CA LYS A 31 -1.39 -10.47 8.14
C LYS A 31 -0.68 -11.08 6.94
N PHE A 32 0.62 -11.37 7.02
CA PHE A 32 1.33 -12.09 5.97
C PHE A 32 0.77 -13.50 5.79
N ARG A 33 0.61 -14.24 6.89
CA ARG A 33 0.00 -15.56 6.87
C ARG A 33 -1.45 -15.50 6.40
N ALA A 34 -2.24 -14.56 6.92
CA ALA A 34 -3.65 -14.42 6.57
C ALA A 34 -3.86 -14.08 5.09
N GLY A 35 -2.96 -13.31 4.47
CA GLY A 35 -3.00 -12.97 3.05
C GLY A 35 -2.23 -13.94 2.14
N TYR A 36 -1.65 -15.01 2.69
CA TYR A 36 -0.77 -15.92 1.94
C TYR A 36 0.39 -15.19 1.26
N PHE A 37 0.97 -14.20 1.94
CA PHE A 37 2.11 -13.44 1.46
C PHE A 37 3.42 -13.95 2.05
N THR A 38 4.48 -13.87 1.26
CA THR A 38 5.84 -14.24 1.67
C THR A 38 6.61 -13.00 2.10
N ARG A 39 7.18 -13.03 3.32
CA ARG A 39 8.04 -11.96 3.80
C ARG A 39 9.38 -11.95 3.06
N LEU A 40 9.79 -10.78 2.61
CA LEU A 40 11.16 -10.50 2.18
C LEU A 40 11.80 -9.51 3.15
N PRO A 41 13.06 -9.70 3.54
CA PRO A 41 13.77 -8.71 4.34
C PRO A 41 13.95 -7.42 3.55
N SER A 42 13.75 -6.30 4.20
CA SER A 42 14.14 -4.98 3.71
C SER A 42 15.62 -4.73 3.98
N GLN A 43 16.19 -3.68 3.40
CA GLN A 43 17.59 -3.32 3.56
C GLN A 43 17.77 -2.13 4.52
N PRO A 44 17.28 -0.91 4.20
CA PRO A 44 17.42 0.24 5.08
C PRO A 44 16.36 0.34 6.17
N VAL A 45 15.25 -0.40 6.09
CA VAL A 45 14.16 -0.34 7.09
C VAL A 45 13.86 -1.71 7.66
N SER A 46 13.28 -1.76 8.87
CA SER A 46 12.95 -3.02 9.55
C SER A 46 11.65 -3.67 9.05
N ALA A 47 10.74 -2.89 8.44
CA ALA A 47 9.46 -3.40 7.93
C ALA A 47 9.71 -4.35 6.74
N PRO A 48 9.15 -5.58 6.74
CA PRO A 48 9.35 -6.53 5.66
C PRO A 48 8.59 -6.11 4.40
N ARG A 49 9.11 -6.51 3.25
CA ARG A 49 8.47 -6.39 1.95
C ARG A 49 7.63 -7.63 1.63
N VAL A 50 6.74 -7.51 0.67
CA VAL A 50 5.89 -8.61 0.17
C VAL A 50 6.50 -9.16 -1.12
N ARG A 51 7.00 -10.41 -1.10
CA ARG A 51 7.71 -11.03 -2.24
C ARG A 51 6.91 -10.99 -3.54
N GLU A 52 5.61 -11.16 -3.45
CA GLU A 52 4.70 -11.25 -4.59
C GLU A 52 4.51 -9.93 -5.33
N CYS A 53 4.87 -8.79 -4.69
CA CYS A 53 4.82 -7.49 -5.35
C CYS A 53 6.03 -7.29 -6.28
N PRO A 54 5.82 -6.83 -7.52
CA PRO A 54 6.93 -6.58 -8.44
C PRO A 54 7.70 -5.29 -8.13
N VAL A 55 7.08 -4.34 -7.42
CA VAL A 55 7.66 -3.05 -7.04
C VAL A 55 7.50 -2.86 -5.53
N HIS A 56 8.58 -2.46 -4.86
CA HIS A 56 8.58 -2.14 -3.44
C HIS A 56 9.24 -0.79 -3.20
N MET A 57 8.66 -0.01 -2.32
CA MET A 57 9.22 1.25 -1.84
C MET A 57 9.50 1.12 -0.35
N GLU A 58 10.77 1.18 0.04
CA GLU A 58 11.17 1.24 1.44
C GLU A 58 11.22 2.72 1.85
N ALA A 59 10.46 3.07 2.86
CA ALA A 59 10.30 4.46 3.24
C ALA A 59 10.42 4.65 4.76
N VAL A 60 10.86 5.83 5.17
CA VAL A 60 10.90 6.27 6.56
C VAL A 60 9.89 7.38 6.79
N VAL A 61 9.22 7.36 7.94
CA VAL A 61 8.30 8.42 8.33
C VAL A 61 9.10 9.66 8.69
N ARG A 62 8.79 10.78 8.05
CA ARG A 62 9.39 12.09 8.34
C ARG A 62 8.50 12.92 9.24
N LYS A 63 7.20 12.93 9.00
CA LYS A 63 6.26 13.71 9.79
C LYS A 63 4.87 13.07 9.82
N VAL A 64 4.19 13.25 10.93
CA VAL A 64 2.79 12.86 11.08
C VAL A 64 1.98 14.12 11.38
N HIS A 65 1.03 14.42 10.51
CA HIS A 65 0.13 15.56 10.63
C HIS A 65 -1.23 15.03 11.11
N LYS A 66 -1.65 15.44 12.29
CA LYS A 66 -3.00 15.13 12.76
C LYS A 66 -4.00 16.01 12.02
N LEU A 67 -5.03 15.39 11.47
CA LEU A 67 -6.15 16.10 10.83
C LEU A 67 -7.13 16.52 11.93
N GLU A 68 -6.81 17.63 12.58
CA GLU A 68 -7.61 18.22 13.64
C GLU A 68 -8.55 19.27 13.02
N GLY A 69 -9.81 19.29 13.44
CA GLY A 69 -10.77 20.35 13.06
C GLY A 69 -12.03 19.89 12.33
N ASP A 70 -12.10 18.70 11.77
CA ASP A 70 -13.35 18.18 11.25
C ASP A 70 -14.05 17.29 12.30
N PRO A 71 -15.21 17.72 12.87
CA PRO A 71 -15.95 16.92 13.84
C PRO A 71 -16.37 15.53 13.31
N ARG A 72 -16.49 15.36 11.98
CA ARG A 72 -16.81 14.07 11.36
C ARG A 72 -15.64 13.12 11.43
N LEU A 73 -14.42 13.62 11.18
CA LEU A 73 -13.20 12.82 11.33
C LEU A 73 -12.96 12.42 12.78
N GLN A 74 -13.24 13.29 13.74
CA GLN A 74 -13.12 12.97 15.16
C GLN A 74 -14.10 11.86 15.58
N LYS A 75 -15.33 11.87 15.09
CA LYS A 75 -16.31 10.79 15.31
C LYS A 75 -15.85 9.44 14.72
N LEU A 76 -15.07 9.45 13.65
CA LEU A 76 -14.49 8.27 13.02
C LEU A 76 -13.17 7.80 13.67
N GLY A 77 -12.77 8.38 14.81
CA GLY A 77 -11.53 8.05 15.51
C GLY A 77 -10.32 8.86 15.07
N GLY A 78 -10.53 9.98 14.38
CA GLY A 78 -9.49 10.88 13.89
C GLY A 78 -8.87 10.42 12.57
N GLY A 79 -8.01 11.27 12.02
CA GLY A 79 -7.23 10.99 10.82
C GLY A 79 -5.83 11.58 10.92
N SER A 80 -4.91 11.03 10.15
CA SER A 80 -3.56 11.58 10.05
C SER A 80 -3.07 11.51 8.61
N ALA A 81 -2.37 12.55 8.15
CA ALA A 81 -1.55 12.49 6.96
C ALA A 81 -0.11 12.18 7.39
N VAL A 82 0.50 11.19 6.76
CA VAL A 82 1.87 10.76 7.09
C VAL A 82 2.78 11.11 5.92
N GLU A 83 3.77 11.97 6.19
CA GLU A 83 4.82 12.30 5.26
C GLU A 83 5.93 11.26 5.37
N VAL A 84 6.29 10.65 4.25
CA VAL A 84 7.33 9.64 4.18
C VAL A 84 8.37 9.99 3.13
N GLU A 85 9.62 9.63 3.40
CA GLU A 85 10.69 9.68 2.42
C GLU A 85 11.00 8.25 1.94
N THR A 86 10.88 8.03 0.64
CA THR A 86 11.31 6.77 0.02
C THR A 86 12.82 6.74 -0.04
N VAL A 87 13.43 5.81 0.71
CA VAL A 87 14.88 5.67 0.80
C VAL A 87 15.44 4.59 -0.13
N ARG A 88 14.57 3.70 -0.63
CA ARG A 88 14.94 2.68 -1.61
C ARG A 88 13.74 2.19 -2.39
N VAL A 89 13.96 1.95 -3.68
CA VAL A 89 12.97 1.29 -4.55
C VAL A 89 13.59 -0.01 -5.05
N HIS A 90 12.81 -1.09 -5.02
CA HIS A 90 13.14 -2.37 -5.62
C HIS A 90 12.14 -2.66 -6.73
N VAL A 91 12.66 -3.05 -7.87
CA VAL A 91 11.84 -3.41 -9.04
C VAL A 91 12.31 -4.77 -9.55
N ARG A 92 11.37 -5.66 -9.82
CA ARG A 92 11.68 -6.94 -10.44
C ARG A 92 12.22 -6.70 -11.86
N SER A 93 13.26 -7.39 -12.24
CA SER A 93 14.04 -7.08 -13.46
C SER A 93 13.22 -7.10 -14.76
N ASP A 94 12.20 -7.96 -14.85
CA ASP A 94 11.29 -8.03 -16.00
C ASP A 94 10.32 -6.84 -16.12
N PHE A 95 10.29 -5.96 -15.10
CA PHE A 95 9.54 -4.70 -15.06
C PHE A 95 10.44 -3.47 -15.29
N VAL A 96 11.73 -3.67 -15.56
CA VAL A 96 12.67 -2.56 -15.77
C VAL A 96 12.92 -2.39 -17.28
N LEU A 97 12.69 -1.18 -17.75
CA LEU A 97 13.12 -0.72 -19.08
C LEU A 97 14.54 -0.14 -19.03
N LYS A 98 15.05 0.33 -20.16
CA LYS A 98 16.32 1.06 -20.22
C LYS A 98 16.31 2.23 -19.22
N ASP A 99 17.49 2.59 -18.72
CA ASP A 99 17.70 3.74 -17.84
C ASP A 99 16.96 3.69 -16.49
N ASN A 100 16.64 2.48 -16.01
CA ASN A 100 15.97 2.24 -14.73
C ASN A 100 14.52 2.74 -14.64
N TYR A 101 13.84 2.89 -15.75
CA TYR A 101 12.41 3.18 -15.75
C TYR A 101 11.59 1.91 -15.54
N ILE A 102 10.46 2.06 -14.85
CA ILE A 102 9.48 0.99 -14.70
C ILE A 102 8.65 0.91 -15.98
N ASP A 103 8.49 -0.30 -16.53
CA ASP A 103 7.62 -0.57 -17.66
C ASP A 103 6.16 -0.33 -17.26
N SER A 104 5.62 0.83 -17.67
CA SER A 104 4.24 1.24 -17.39
C SER A 104 3.20 0.31 -18.02
N GLY A 105 3.54 -0.34 -19.13
CA GLY A 105 2.66 -1.31 -19.79
C GLY A 105 2.53 -2.63 -19.00
N LYS A 106 3.55 -2.99 -18.23
CA LYS A 106 3.55 -4.20 -17.38
C LYS A 106 3.13 -3.94 -15.95
N TRP A 107 3.47 -2.77 -15.41
CA TRP A 107 3.17 -2.44 -14.02
C TRP A 107 1.73 -1.95 -13.88
N GLN A 108 0.90 -2.82 -13.35
CA GLN A 108 -0.50 -2.52 -13.07
C GLN A 108 -0.75 -2.42 -11.56
N PRO A 109 -0.59 -1.24 -10.95
CA PRO A 109 -0.86 -1.06 -9.54
C PRO A 109 -2.35 -1.25 -9.24
N LEU A 110 -2.63 -1.81 -8.07
CA LEU A 110 -3.99 -1.90 -7.56
C LEU A 110 -4.41 -0.51 -7.05
N VAL A 111 -5.50 0.02 -7.59
CA VAL A 111 -6.08 1.30 -7.19
C VAL A 111 -7.28 1.03 -6.28
N TYR A 112 -7.29 1.65 -5.10
CA TYR A 112 -8.43 1.63 -4.19
C TYR A 112 -9.20 2.94 -4.27
N ASN A 113 -10.47 2.86 -4.62
CA ASN A 113 -11.34 4.03 -4.73
C ASN A 113 -12.74 3.70 -4.17
N LEU A 114 -13.18 4.47 -3.20
CA LEU A 114 -14.52 4.36 -2.59
C LEU A 114 -14.94 2.92 -2.24
N ARG A 115 -14.06 2.18 -1.56
CA ARG A 115 -14.23 0.78 -1.13
C ARG A 115 -14.18 -0.26 -2.26
N HIS A 116 -13.82 0.15 -3.47
CA HIS A 116 -13.63 -0.74 -4.61
C HIS A 116 -12.16 -0.80 -5.04
N TYR A 117 -11.76 -1.95 -5.56
CA TYR A 117 -10.44 -2.16 -6.14
C TYR A 117 -10.52 -2.12 -7.66
N PHE A 118 -9.57 -1.41 -8.26
CA PHE A 118 -9.44 -1.24 -9.70
C PHE A 118 -8.03 -1.59 -10.14
N GLY A 119 -7.86 -2.07 -11.37
CA GLY A 119 -6.60 -2.07 -12.09
C GLY A 119 -6.50 -0.81 -12.96
N LEU A 120 -5.33 -0.57 -13.54
CA LEU A 120 -5.23 0.35 -14.68
C LEU A 120 -5.72 -0.36 -15.94
N ASP A 121 -6.32 0.40 -16.84
CA ASP A 121 -6.71 -0.03 -18.18
C ASP A 121 -5.67 0.42 -19.21
N GLU A 122 -6.02 0.48 -20.48
CA GLU A 122 -5.14 0.90 -21.56
C GLU A 122 -4.60 2.33 -21.36
N GLU A 123 -3.42 2.59 -21.88
CA GLU A 123 -2.82 3.91 -21.88
C GLU A 123 -3.66 4.86 -22.74
N LEU A 124 -4.10 5.97 -22.17
CA LEU A 124 -4.88 6.98 -22.88
C LEU A 124 -4.01 8.04 -23.56
N GLY A 125 -2.75 8.13 -23.20
CA GLY A 125 -1.79 9.06 -23.74
C GLY A 125 -0.60 9.28 -22.80
N SER A 126 0.42 9.96 -23.32
CA SER A 126 1.64 10.25 -22.58
C SER A 126 1.85 11.75 -22.42
N THR A 127 2.59 12.15 -21.39
CA THR A 127 3.02 13.53 -21.22
C THR A 127 4.23 13.82 -22.14
N PHE A 128 4.53 15.08 -22.35
CA PHE A 128 5.70 15.52 -23.14
C PHE A 128 7.06 15.07 -22.57
N ARG A 129 7.10 14.52 -21.35
CA ARG A 129 8.28 13.96 -20.70
C ARG A 129 8.26 12.42 -20.58
N ALA A 130 7.29 11.77 -21.18
CA ALA A 130 7.27 10.32 -21.26
C ALA A 130 8.26 9.86 -22.33
N GLU A 131 9.52 9.74 -21.95
CA GLU A 131 10.63 9.35 -22.86
C GLU A 131 10.84 7.82 -22.90
N VAL A 132 9.82 7.04 -22.57
CA VAL A 132 9.92 5.58 -22.43
C VAL A 132 9.04 4.89 -23.44
#